data_519b00a23531eb9f1ab7de353d0fe7cb
#
_entry.id   519b00a23531eb9f1ab7de353d0fe7cb
#
_cell.length_a   1.000
_cell.length_b   1.000
_cell.length_c   1.000
_cell.angle_alpha   90.00
_cell.angle_beta   90.00
_cell.angle_gamma   90.00
#
_symmetry.space_group_name_H-M   'P 1'
#
loop_
_entity.id
_entity.type
_entity.pdbx_description
1 polymer ?
#
loop_
_entity_poly.entity_id
_entity_poly.type
_entity_poly.pdbx_seq_one_letter_code
_entity_poly.pdbx_strand_id
1 'polypeptide(L)'
;MRWALRLVAGDTSGSLSALCVIRDSEGRWLAGRRAAWLASWPSRWALGAGGAVDPGESPATTLTRELDEEWSVAPARIQAEALVRMPNDMVMFVGQAWLAPGAQVTPDHEHDDFAWWPADPDDWPDEADEPLRRAAKLVA
;
A
#
# COMPACT_ATOMS: atom_id res chain seq x y z
N MET A 1 -16.23 10.75 8.21
CA MET A 1 -16.26 12.23 8.37
C MET A 1 -15.65 12.98 7.19
N ARG A 2 -14.42 12.73 6.80
CA ARG A 2 -13.81 13.41 5.65
C ARG A 2 -14.61 13.25 4.36
N TRP A 3 -15.12 12.07 4.11
CA TRP A 3 -15.91 11.80 2.92
C TRP A 3 -17.19 12.63 2.89
N ALA A 4 -17.86 12.72 4.04
CA ALA A 4 -19.05 13.56 4.16
C ALA A 4 -18.74 15.04 3.91
N LEU A 5 -17.62 15.53 4.43
CA LEU A 5 -17.18 16.91 4.18
C LEU A 5 -16.92 17.17 2.70
N ARG A 6 -16.35 16.22 1.98
CA ARG A 6 -16.17 16.31 0.52
C ARG A 6 -17.50 16.46 -0.20
N LEU A 7 -18.48 15.65 0.16
CA LEU A 7 -19.82 15.73 -0.44
C LEU A 7 -20.47 17.10 -0.22
N VAL A 8 -20.39 17.60 1.00
CA VAL A 8 -20.97 18.91 1.35
C VAL A 8 -20.27 20.03 0.58
N ALA A 9 -18.97 19.97 0.43
CA ALA A 9 -18.20 20.97 -0.30
C ALA A 9 -18.36 20.86 -1.84
N GLY A 10 -18.89 19.75 -2.33
CA GLY A 10 -18.95 19.50 -3.77
C GLY A 10 -17.58 19.31 -4.42
N ASP A 11 -16.54 19.13 -3.61
CA ASP A 11 -15.17 18.99 -4.07
C ASP A 11 -14.74 17.53 -3.93
N THR A 12 -14.32 16.94 -5.06
CA THR A 12 -13.85 15.57 -5.11
C THR A 12 -12.32 15.47 -5.20
N SER A 13 -11.61 16.60 -5.26
CA SER A 13 -10.14 16.61 -5.32
C SER A 13 -9.50 16.17 -4.01
N GLY A 14 -10.07 16.57 -2.87
CA GLY A 14 -9.56 16.26 -1.54
C GLY A 14 -9.97 14.86 -1.07
N SER A 15 -9.58 13.81 -1.75
CA SER A 15 -9.92 12.44 -1.35
C SER A 15 -8.96 11.89 -0.29
N LEU A 16 -9.46 10.94 0.50
CA LEU A 16 -8.64 10.17 1.41
C LEU A 16 -8.34 8.82 0.77
N SER A 17 -7.06 8.50 0.67
CA SER A 17 -6.57 7.18 0.28
C SER A 17 -5.78 6.57 1.41
N ALA A 18 -5.70 5.25 1.42
CA ALA A 18 -4.88 4.51 2.35
C ALA A 18 -3.89 3.65 1.59
N LEU A 19 -2.65 3.65 2.05
CA LEU A 19 -1.57 2.86 1.48
C LEU A 19 -0.82 2.17 2.61
N CYS A 20 -0.45 0.93 2.43
CA CYS A 20 0.43 0.25 3.38
C CYS A 20 1.56 -0.46 2.66
N VAL A 21 2.71 -0.52 3.33
CA VAL A 21 3.73 -1.51 3.03
C VAL A 21 3.35 -2.80 3.74
N ILE A 22 3.71 -3.95 3.18
CA ILE A 22 3.40 -5.27 3.74
C ILE A 22 4.70 -5.95 4.14
N ARG A 23 4.76 -6.36 5.40
CA ARG A 23 5.93 -7.02 5.99
C ARG A 23 5.54 -8.42 6.45
N ASP A 24 6.41 -9.39 6.24
CA ASP A 24 6.23 -10.71 6.85
C ASP A 24 6.81 -10.76 8.27
N SER A 25 6.72 -11.93 8.91
CA SER A 25 7.21 -12.11 10.27
C SER A 25 8.74 -11.98 10.42
N GLU A 26 9.48 -12.07 9.32
CA GLU A 26 10.93 -11.88 9.28
C GLU A 26 11.33 -10.46 8.90
N GLY A 27 10.36 -9.57 8.70
CA GLY A 27 10.60 -8.18 8.35
C GLY A 27 10.85 -7.94 6.87
N ARG A 28 10.66 -8.96 6.01
CA ARG A 28 10.81 -8.79 4.56
C ARG A 28 9.64 -7.99 3.99
N TRP A 29 9.86 -7.33 2.89
CA TRP A 29 8.90 -6.42 2.26
C TRP A 29 8.27 -7.10 1.04
N LEU A 30 6.94 -7.02 0.93
CA LEU A 30 6.24 -7.51 -0.24
C LEU A 30 6.31 -6.47 -1.34
N ALA A 31 6.90 -6.86 -2.47
CA ALA A 31 6.95 -6.06 -3.67
C ALA A 31 6.17 -6.75 -4.78
N GLY A 32 5.38 -5.97 -5.52
CA GLY A 32 4.63 -6.45 -6.66
C GLY A 32 5.00 -5.70 -7.93
N ARG A 33 5.12 -6.43 -9.05
CA ARG A 33 5.28 -5.78 -10.34
C ARG A 33 3.90 -5.53 -10.95
N ARG A 34 3.60 -4.29 -11.22
CA ARG A 34 2.33 -3.88 -11.81
C ARG A 34 2.21 -4.40 -13.23
N ALA A 35 1.03 -4.91 -13.58
CA ALA A 35 0.77 -5.48 -14.89
C ALA A 35 0.98 -4.44 -16.01
N ALA A 36 1.45 -4.92 -17.17
CA ALA A 36 1.79 -4.06 -18.30
C ALA A 36 0.57 -3.33 -18.91
N TRP A 37 -0.64 -3.86 -18.70
CA TRP A 37 -1.87 -3.28 -19.26
C TRP A 37 -2.46 -2.13 -18.42
N LEU A 38 -1.92 -1.89 -17.23
CA LEU A 38 -2.41 -0.81 -16.37
C LEU A 38 -2.10 0.56 -16.97
N ALA A 39 -3.05 1.50 -16.84
CA ALA A 39 -2.87 2.86 -17.31
C ALA A 39 -1.83 3.65 -16.49
N SER A 40 -1.68 3.29 -15.21
CA SER A 40 -0.80 3.96 -14.27
C SER A 40 0.32 3.03 -13.85
N TRP A 41 1.57 3.47 -14.06
CA TRP A 41 2.79 2.78 -13.64
C TRP A 41 2.91 1.34 -14.15
N PRO A 42 2.67 1.07 -15.45
CA PRO A 42 2.76 -0.30 -15.98
C PRO A 42 4.16 -0.87 -15.85
N SER A 43 4.25 -2.16 -15.58
CA SER A 43 5.49 -2.94 -15.48
C SER A 43 6.48 -2.44 -14.44
N ARG A 44 6.04 -1.63 -13.48
CA ARG A 44 6.89 -1.10 -12.41
C ARG A 44 6.68 -1.86 -11.12
N TRP A 45 7.75 -1.99 -10.35
CA TRP A 45 7.69 -2.54 -9.00
C TRP A 45 7.13 -1.49 -8.03
N ALA A 46 6.26 -1.94 -7.14
CA ALA A 46 5.66 -1.12 -6.10
C ALA A 46 5.58 -1.92 -4.80
N LEU A 47 5.47 -1.22 -3.68
CA LEU A 47 5.34 -1.86 -2.38
C LEU A 47 3.86 -1.93 -1.97
N GLY A 48 3.50 -3.04 -1.34
CA GLY A 48 2.28 -3.15 -0.57
C GLY A 48 0.98 -3.09 -1.34
N ALA A 49 -0.02 -2.46 -0.72
CA ALA A 49 -1.38 -2.36 -1.21
C ALA A 49 -1.99 -1.02 -0.83
N GLY A 50 -3.04 -0.63 -1.53
CA GLY A 50 -3.75 0.60 -1.20
C GLY A 50 -4.91 0.89 -2.11
N GLY A 51 -5.70 1.87 -1.71
CA GLY A 51 -6.85 2.34 -2.45
C GLY A 51 -7.59 3.46 -1.76
N ALA A 52 -8.68 3.91 -2.38
CA ALA A 52 -9.53 4.95 -1.82
C ALA A 52 -10.28 4.44 -0.57
N VAL A 53 -10.38 5.31 0.43
CA VAL A 53 -11.19 5.03 1.62
C VAL A 53 -12.65 5.28 1.27
N ASP A 54 -13.44 4.20 1.29
CA ASP A 54 -14.87 4.26 0.98
C ASP A 54 -15.67 4.90 2.14
N PRO A 55 -16.88 5.41 1.85
CA PRO A 55 -17.75 5.94 2.89
C PRO A 55 -17.99 4.94 4.01
N GLY A 56 -17.82 5.38 5.24
CA GLY A 56 -18.02 4.52 6.42
C GLY A 56 -16.84 3.64 6.79
N GLU A 57 -15.80 3.60 5.97
CA GLU A 57 -14.57 2.86 6.30
C GLU A 57 -13.59 3.71 7.10
N SER A 58 -12.88 3.08 8.02
CA SER A 58 -11.64 3.63 8.58
C SER A 58 -10.48 3.28 7.65
N PRO A 59 -9.33 3.98 7.72
CA PRO A 59 -8.14 3.58 6.96
C PRO A 59 -7.72 2.13 7.20
N ALA A 60 -7.81 1.63 8.44
CA ALA A 60 -7.49 0.24 8.75
C ALA A 60 -8.44 -0.74 8.06
N THR A 61 -9.74 -0.43 8.00
CA THR A 61 -10.73 -1.24 7.29
C THR A 61 -10.43 -1.25 5.80
N THR A 62 -10.11 -0.09 5.22
CA THR A 62 -9.71 0.02 3.80
C THR A 62 -8.49 -0.85 3.52
N LEU A 63 -7.45 -0.76 4.32
CA LEU A 63 -6.24 -1.55 4.11
C LEU A 63 -6.49 -3.05 4.23
N THR A 64 -7.32 -3.47 5.19
CA THR A 64 -7.70 -4.88 5.34
C THR A 64 -8.42 -5.39 4.08
N ARG A 65 -9.35 -4.59 3.53
CA ARG A 65 -10.06 -4.91 2.30
C ARG A 65 -9.11 -4.97 1.10
N GLU A 66 -8.23 -3.99 0.95
CA GLU A 66 -7.28 -3.93 -0.18
C GLU A 66 -6.25 -5.08 -0.12
N LEU A 67 -5.79 -5.47 1.08
CA LEU A 67 -4.93 -6.64 1.22
C LEU A 67 -5.64 -7.91 0.76
N ASP A 68 -6.91 -8.06 1.09
CA ASP A 68 -7.70 -9.22 0.64
C ASP A 68 -7.89 -9.21 -0.88
N GLU A 69 -8.26 -8.06 -1.45
CA GLU A 69 -8.49 -7.92 -2.89
C GLU A 69 -7.21 -8.10 -3.72
N GLU A 70 -6.12 -7.48 -3.30
CA GLU A 70 -4.88 -7.44 -4.10
C GLU A 70 -3.95 -8.62 -3.82
N TRP A 71 -3.97 -9.18 -2.60
CA TRP A 71 -3.00 -10.19 -2.17
C TRP A 71 -3.62 -11.42 -1.51
N SER A 72 -4.94 -11.49 -1.37
CA SER A 72 -5.67 -12.63 -0.75
C SER A 72 -5.13 -12.98 0.64
N VAL A 73 -4.84 -11.97 1.45
CA VAL A 73 -4.26 -12.16 2.77
C VAL A 73 -4.88 -11.17 3.77
N ALA A 74 -4.99 -11.60 5.03
CA ALA A 74 -5.40 -10.74 6.13
C ALA A 74 -4.19 -10.31 6.95
N PRO A 75 -4.11 -9.04 7.41
CA PRO A 75 -3.04 -8.61 8.26
C PRO A 75 -3.21 -9.16 9.69
N ALA A 76 -2.11 -9.52 10.33
CA ALA A 76 -2.11 -9.79 11.77
C ALA A 76 -2.11 -8.48 12.57
N ARG A 77 -1.50 -7.44 12.02
CA ARG A 77 -1.42 -6.12 12.65
C ARG A 77 -1.27 -5.05 11.58
N ILE A 78 -1.92 -3.90 11.80
CA ILE A 78 -1.72 -2.68 11.02
C ILE A 78 -1.21 -1.60 11.97
N GLN A 79 -0.11 -0.97 11.59
CA GLN A 79 0.51 0.12 12.33
C GLN A 79 0.43 1.40 11.51
N ALA A 80 -0.12 2.46 12.10
CA ALA A 80 -0.18 3.77 11.47
C ALA A 80 1.22 4.42 11.48
N GLU A 81 1.65 4.96 10.35
CA GLU A 81 2.93 5.64 10.22
C GLU A 81 2.76 7.14 9.99
N ALA A 82 1.89 7.55 9.07
CA ALA A 82 1.76 8.95 8.71
C ALA A 82 0.42 9.27 8.05
N LEU A 83 0.06 10.55 8.09
CA LEU A 83 -0.91 11.16 7.20
C LEU A 83 -0.15 12.13 6.31
N VAL A 84 -0.24 11.97 5.00
CA VAL A 84 0.50 12.78 4.05
C VAL A 84 -0.48 13.57 3.19
N ARG A 85 -0.31 14.89 3.17
CA ARG A 85 -1.06 15.75 2.26
C ARG A 85 -0.30 15.85 0.94
N MET A 86 -0.95 15.46 -0.14
CA MET A 86 -0.38 15.50 -1.48
C MET A 86 -0.58 16.89 -2.11
N PRO A 87 0.20 17.25 -3.15
CA PRO A 87 0.07 18.56 -3.81
C PRO A 87 -1.31 18.85 -4.39
N ASN A 88 -2.08 17.82 -4.73
CA ASN A 88 -3.46 17.93 -5.25
C ASN A 88 -4.53 17.95 -4.14
N ASP A 89 -4.14 18.24 -2.91
CA ASP A 89 -4.98 18.21 -1.70
C ASP A 89 -5.53 16.84 -1.32
N MET A 90 -5.15 15.78 -2.00
CA MET A 90 -5.44 14.42 -1.56
C MET A 90 -4.66 14.14 -0.26
N VAL A 91 -5.31 13.47 0.68
CA VAL A 91 -4.63 13.00 1.90
C VAL A 91 -4.47 11.50 1.84
N MET A 92 -3.27 11.06 2.16
CA MET A 92 -2.92 9.64 2.16
C MET A 92 -2.58 9.19 3.58
N PHE A 93 -3.30 8.19 4.06
CA PHE A 93 -2.93 7.45 5.26
C PHE A 93 -1.88 6.41 4.86
N VAL A 94 -0.74 6.40 5.55
CA VAL A 94 0.32 5.44 5.30
C VAL A 94 0.48 4.55 6.52
N GLY A 95 0.47 3.25 6.31
CA GLY A 95 0.63 2.26 7.37
C GLY A 95 1.60 1.14 7.02
N GLN A 96 1.87 0.28 7.99
CA GLN A 96 2.52 -1.00 7.79
C GLN A 96 1.55 -2.11 8.18
N ALA A 97 1.40 -3.09 7.28
CA ALA A 97 0.64 -4.31 7.55
C ALA A 97 1.64 -5.45 7.80
N TRP A 98 1.55 -6.08 8.97
CA TRP A 98 2.40 -7.20 9.34
C TRP A 98 1.61 -8.48 9.21
N LEU A 99 2.17 -9.46 8.49
CA LEU A 99 1.54 -10.77 8.31
C LEU A 99 1.99 -11.74 9.41
N ALA A 100 1.10 -12.69 9.73
CA ALA A 100 1.42 -13.77 10.65
C ALA A 100 2.49 -14.70 10.05
N PRO A 101 3.27 -15.40 10.88
CA PRO A 101 4.21 -16.41 10.39
C PRO A 101 3.51 -17.44 9.50
N GLY A 102 4.11 -17.75 8.36
CA GLY A 102 3.57 -18.72 7.40
C GLY A 102 2.43 -18.22 6.54
N ALA A 103 1.99 -16.97 6.66
CA ALA A 103 0.97 -16.41 5.79
C ALA A 103 1.44 -16.42 4.32
N GLN A 104 0.53 -16.79 3.41
CA GLN A 104 0.80 -16.87 1.99
C GLN A 104 0.03 -15.77 1.26
N VAL A 105 0.66 -15.17 0.25
CA VAL A 105 0.02 -14.17 -0.60
C VAL A 105 -0.24 -14.73 -1.98
N THR A 106 -1.32 -14.27 -2.61
CA THR A 106 -1.66 -14.58 -3.99
C THR A 106 -1.98 -13.26 -4.67
N PRO A 107 -1.16 -12.80 -5.63
CA PRO A 107 -1.40 -11.53 -6.30
C PRO A 107 -2.67 -11.58 -7.15
N ASP A 108 -3.33 -10.43 -7.29
CA ASP A 108 -4.46 -10.29 -8.19
C ASP A 108 -4.00 -10.08 -9.65
N HIS A 109 -4.97 -9.81 -10.55
CA HIS A 109 -4.69 -9.62 -11.97
C HIS A 109 -3.94 -8.31 -12.30
N GLU A 110 -3.84 -7.39 -11.35
CA GLU A 110 -3.10 -6.14 -11.53
C GLU A 110 -1.60 -6.29 -11.28
N HIS A 111 -1.17 -7.47 -10.81
CA HIS A 111 0.24 -7.81 -10.60
C HIS A 111 0.61 -9.01 -11.45
N ASP A 112 1.70 -8.92 -12.20
CA ASP A 112 2.19 -10.04 -13.03
C ASP A 112 3.39 -10.75 -12.43
N ASP A 113 3.93 -10.24 -11.32
CA ASP A 113 5.01 -10.88 -10.55
C ASP A 113 5.02 -10.31 -9.13
N PHE A 114 5.65 -11.02 -8.20
CA PHE A 114 5.89 -10.52 -6.85
C PHE A 114 7.14 -11.15 -6.25
N ALA A 115 7.67 -10.48 -5.23
CA ALA A 115 8.84 -10.96 -4.51
C ALA A 115 8.80 -10.47 -3.06
N TRP A 116 9.47 -11.20 -2.19
CA TRP A 116 9.77 -10.77 -0.84
C TRP A 116 11.20 -10.20 -0.83
N TRP A 117 11.29 -8.89 -0.65
CA TRP A 117 12.59 -8.22 -0.62
C TRP A 117 13.16 -8.22 0.80
N PRO A 118 14.50 -8.24 0.94
CA PRO A 118 15.16 -8.26 2.24
C PRO A 118 14.68 -7.18 3.21
N ALA A 119 14.79 -7.46 4.51
CA ALA A 119 14.38 -6.52 5.55
C ALA A 119 15.15 -5.19 5.46
N ASP A 120 16.44 -5.23 5.11
CA ASP A 120 17.22 -4.03 4.89
C ASP A 120 17.05 -3.54 3.44
N PRO A 121 16.49 -2.35 3.21
CA PRO A 121 16.34 -1.82 1.85
C PRO A 121 17.65 -1.66 1.07
N ASP A 122 18.79 -1.56 1.74
CA ASP A 122 20.09 -1.50 1.06
C ASP A 122 20.45 -2.81 0.38
N ASP A 123 19.86 -3.93 0.80
CA ASP A 123 20.08 -5.26 0.21
C ASP A 123 19.07 -5.60 -0.89
N TRP A 124 18.17 -4.68 -1.24
CA TRP A 124 17.16 -4.92 -2.26
C TRP A 124 17.77 -5.09 -3.65
N PRO A 125 17.09 -5.82 -4.56
CA PRO A 125 17.59 -6.00 -5.93
C PRO A 125 17.56 -4.72 -6.74
N ASP A 126 18.24 -4.72 -7.88
CA ASP A 126 18.36 -3.54 -8.74
C ASP A 126 17.02 -3.06 -9.30
N GLU A 127 16.01 -3.95 -9.40
CA GLU A 127 14.64 -3.55 -9.81
C GLU A 127 13.98 -2.59 -8.82
N ALA A 128 14.44 -2.57 -7.58
CA ALA A 128 13.96 -1.61 -6.59
C ALA A 128 14.56 -0.23 -6.87
N ASP A 129 13.75 0.68 -7.38
CA ASP A 129 14.22 2.02 -7.67
C ASP A 129 14.48 2.83 -6.37
N GLU A 130 15.23 3.90 -6.50
CA GLU A 130 15.63 4.73 -5.36
C GLU A 130 14.44 5.33 -4.58
N PRO A 131 13.36 5.81 -5.23
CA PRO A 131 12.19 6.28 -4.50
C PRO A 131 11.57 5.22 -3.59
N LEU A 132 11.51 3.96 -4.01
CA LEU A 132 11.00 2.87 -3.16
C LEU A 132 11.89 2.63 -1.94
N ARG A 133 13.20 2.60 -2.14
CA ARG A 133 14.17 2.43 -1.04
C ARG A 133 14.06 3.56 -0.03
N ARG A 134 13.93 4.78 -0.51
CA ARG A 134 13.78 5.95 0.34
C ARG A 134 12.49 5.91 1.14
N ALA A 135 11.38 5.55 0.51
CA ALA A 135 10.09 5.40 1.18
C ALA A 135 10.15 4.33 2.28
N ALA A 136 10.77 3.18 2.00
CA ALA A 136 10.93 2.12 2.98
C ALA A 136 11.74 2.59 4.20
N LYS A 137 12.81 3.33 3.99
CA LYS A 137 13.65 3.84 5.08
C LYS A 137 12.92 4.82 5.99
N LEU A 138 11.90 5.52 5.46
CA LEU A 138 11.09 6.45 6.26
C LEU A 138 10.15 5.72 7.23
N VAL A 139 9.73 4.50 6.91
CA VAL A 139 8.78 3.73 7.72
C VAL A 139 9.39 2.52 8.42
N ALA A 140 10.64 2.25 8.16
CA ALA A 140 11.35 1.11 8.74
C ALA A 140 11.65 1.29 10.24
#